data_f5a68583ea07968651e86189be1af5bb
#
_entry.id   f5a68583ea07968651e86189be1af5bb
#
_cell.length_a   1.000
_cell.length_b   1.000
_cell.length_c   1.000
_cell.angle_alpha   90.00
_cell.angle_beta   90.00
_cell.angle_gamma   90.00
#
_symmetry.space_group_name_H-M   'P 1'
#
loop_
_entity.id
_entity.type
_entity.pdbx_description
1 polymer ?
#
loop_
_entity_poly.entity_id
_entity_poly.type
_entity_poly.pdbx_seq_one_letter_code
_entity_poly.pdbx_strand_id
1 'polypeptide(L)'
;MISEALIETYQQDGVVCLRDVISKKWLALASEGIDQNLKNPGRFFRDHTPAGSSSRYVFEYWTWPQTPQFEQVIMNSPVGEIAGTLMRANHVHMVMDNWFMREAGARNGAPWHHDEPYFDFEGTLCIVWIPLERAPVEDGLTFIRGSHRWGQLYVAPEFSENVRF
;
A
#
# COMPACT_ATOMS: atom_id res chain seq x y z
N MET A 1 -6.82 -8.20 -18.94
CA MET A 1 -5.83 -7.24 -19.47
C MET A 1 -6.27 -5.83 -19.11
N ILE A 2 -5.34 -5.00 -18.66
CA ILE A 2 -5.58 -3.58 -18.39
C ILE A 2 -5.70 -2.86 -19.73
N SER A 3 -6.74 -2.05 -19.92
CA SER A 3 -6.93 -1.32 -21.18
C SER A 3 -5.93 -0.16 -21.30
N GLU A 4 -5.58 0.23 -22.53
CA GLU A 4 -4.70 1.37 -22.77
C GLU A 4 -5.24 2.65 -22.12
N ALA A 5 -6.54 2.88 -22.13
CA ALA A 5 -7.16 4.03 -21.48
C ALA A 5 -6.88 4.09 -19.96
N LEU A 6 -6.83 2.95 -19.27
CA LEU A 6 -6.47 2.89 -17.84
C LEU A 6 -4.98 3.14 -17.61
N ILE A 7 -4.13 2.65 -18.53
CA ILE A 7 -2.69 2.92 -18.50
C ILE A 7 -2.44 4.44 -18.69
N GLU A 8 -3.09 5.05 -19.67
CA GLU A 8 -3.01 6.48 -19.91
C GLU A 8 -3.50 7.30 -18.71
N THR A 9 -4.62 6.87 -18.09
CA THR A 9 -5.12 7.49 -16.85
C THR A 9 -4.04 7.45 -15.76
N TYR A 10 -3.41 6.31 -15.54
CA TYR A 10 -2.33 6.18 -14.56
C TYR A 10 -1.15 7.10 -14.89
N GLN A 11 -0.71 7.12 -16.15
CA GLN A 11 0.41 7.96 -16.61
C GLN A 11 0.09 9.46 -16.46
N GLN A 12 -1.15 9.85 -16.68
CA GLN A 12 -1.58 11.24 -16.59
C GLN A 12 -1.87 11.69 -15.17
N ASP A 13 -2.61 10.88 -14.41
CA ASP A 13 -3.14 11.26 -13.10
C ASP A 13 -2.24 10.84 -11.95
N GLY A 14 -1.33 9.86 -12.16
CA GLY A 14 -0.47 9.28 -11.14
C GLY A 14 -1.16 8.21 -10.29
N VAL A 15 -2.42 7.92 -10.58
CA VAL A 15 -3.22 6.92 -9.88
C VAL A 15 -4.30 6.37 -10.80
N VAL A 16 -4.64 5.10 -10.61
CA VAL A 16 -5.79 4.47 -11.25
C VAL A 16 -6.42 3.45 -10.31
N CYS A 17 -7.73 3.38 -10.29
CA CYS A 17 -8.46 2.34 -9.56
C CYS A 17 -8.81 1.19 -10.52
N LEU A 18 -8.22 0.03 -10.28
CA LEU A 18 -8.52 -1.19 -11.02
C LEU A 18 -9.47 -2.07 -10.19
N ARG A 19 -10.63 -2.40 -10.75
CA ARG A 19 -11.62 -3.21 -10.07
C ARG A 19 -11.53 -4.66 -10.52
N ASP A 20 -11.69 -5.59 -9.56
CA ASP A 20 -11.79 -7.04 -9.79
C ASP A 20 -10.57 -7.67 -10.49
N VAL A 21 -9.40 -7.03 -10.40
CA VAL A 21 -8.15 -7.53 -11.01
C VAL A 21 -7.40 -8.51 -10.11
N ILE A 22 -7.67 -8.50 -8.82
CA ILE A 22 -7.11 -9.44 -7.84
C ILE A 22 -8.18 -10.44 -7.43
N SER A 23 -7.95 -11.72 -7.67
CA SER A 23 -8.95 -12.75 -7.37
C SER A 23 -9.11 -12.96 -5.86
N LYS A 24 -10.29 -13.45 -5.47
CA LYS A 24 -10.61 -13.79 -4.08
C LYS A 24 -9.59 -14.74 -3.43
N LYS A 25 -8.97 -15.62 -4.23
CA LYS A 25 -7.91 -16.52 -3.75
C LYS A 25 -6.73 -15.71 -3.18
N TRP A 26 -6.27 -14.69 -3.89
CA TRP A 26 -5.14 -13.87 -3.48
C TRP A 26 -5.49 -12.97 -2.29
N LEU A 27 -6.72 -12.44 -2.25
CA LEU A 27 -7.19 -11.66 -1.10
C LEU A 27 -7.26 -12.52 0.17
N ALA A 28 -7.80 -13.75 0.06
CA ALA A 28 -7.85 -14.68 1.19
C ALA A 28 -6.44 -15.05 1.69
N LEU A 29 -5.52 -15.33 0.76
CA LEU A 29 -4.14 -15.68 1.12
C LEU A 29 -3.42 -14.50 1.81
N ALA A 30 -3.63 -13.27 1.35
CA ALA A 30 -3.09 -12.08 2.00
C ALA A 30 -3.68 -11.89 3.41
N SER A 31 -5.00 -12.11 3.57
CA SER A 31 -5.66 -12.07 4.89
C SER A 31 -5.07 -13.10 5.86
N GLU A 32 -4.85 -14.34 5.41
CA GLU A 32 -4.19 -15.37 6.21
C GLU A 32 -2.78 -14.95 6.65
N GLY A 33 -2.04 -14.26 5.78
CA GLY A 33 -0.72 -13.71 6.10
C GLY A 33 -0.80 -12.67 7.21
N ILE A 34 -1.76 -11.76 7.16
CA ILE A 34 -2.01 -10.76 8.23
C ILE A 34 -2.35 -11.46 9.55
N ASP A 35 -3.26 -12.42 9.52
CA ASP A 35 -3.66 -13.17 10.72
C ASP A 35 -2.46 -13.89 11.36
N GLN A 36 -1.53 -14.39 10.56
CA GLN A 36 -0.31 -14.99 11.04
C GLN A 36 0.64 -13.97 11.68
N ASN A 37 0.85 -12.82 11.05
CA ASN A 37 1.67 -11.74 11.59
C ASN A 37 1.07 -11.15 12.88
N LEU A 38 -0.24 -11.00 12.96
CA LEU A 38 -0.91 -10.53 14.19
C LEU A 38 -0.71 -11.49 15.38
N LYS A 39 -0.58 -12.80 15.13
CA LYS A 39 -0.28 -13.81 16.16
C LYS A 39 1.20 -13.82 16.54
N ASN A 40 2.07 -13.57 15.58
CA ASN A 40 3.53 -13.60 15.72
C ASN A 40 4.14 -12.36 15.05
N PRO A 41 4.00 -11.17 15.67
CA PRO A 41 4.53 -9.93 15.11
C PRO A 41 6.03 -10.00 14.88
N GLY A 42 6.48 -9.52 13.74
CA GLY A 42 7.89 -9.47 13.38
C GLY A 42 8.59 -8.21 13.89
N ARG A 43 9.83 -8.04 13.43
CA ARG A 43 10.70 -6.93 13.85
C ARG A 43 10.14 -5.54 13.53
N PHE A 44 9.42 -5.42 12.42
CA PHE A 44 8.95 -4.15 11.89
C PHE A 44 7.48 -3.88 12.19
N PHE A 45 6.89 -4.68 13.08
CA PHE A 45 5.54 -4.42 13.58
C PHE A 45 5.49 -3.11 14.35
N ARG A 46 4.44 -2.34 14.11
CA ARG A 46 4.16 -1.06 14.78
C ARG A 46 2.72 -1.04 15.24
N ASP A 47 2.54 -0.57 16.46
CA ASP A 47 1.23 -0.28 17.03
C ASP A 47 1.11 1.23 17.21
N HIS A 48 0.26 1.85 16.42
CA HIS A 48 -0.05 3.27 16.45
C HIS A 48 -1.42 3.54 17.08
N THR A 49 -1.92 2.57 17.84
CA THR A 49 -3.16 2.73 18.59
C THR A 49 -2.99 3.81 19.64
N PRO A 50 -3.78 4.89 19.62
CA PRO A 50 -3.69 5.95 20.63
C PRO A 50 -3.94 5.39 22.03
N ALA A 51 -3.23 5.93 23.02
CA ALA A 51 -3.42 5.56 24.41
C ALA A 51 -4.89 5.74 24.83
N GLY A 52 -5.49 4.68 25.39
CA GLY A 52 -6.89 4.65 25.79
C GLY A 52 -7.91 4.45 24.65
N SER A 53 -7.46 4.25 23.40
CA SER A 53 -8.35 3.85 22.31
C SER A 53 -8.68 2.37 22.41
N SER A 54 -9.95 2.03 22.13
CA SER A 54 -10.38 0.65 21.95
C SER A 54 -10.23 0.17 20.51
N SER A 55 -9.97 1.09 19.56
CA SER A 55 -9.85 0.79 18.14
C SER A 55 -8.39 0.78 17.76
N ARG A 56 -7.93 -0.33 17.22
CA ARG A 56 -6.52 -0.56 16.89
C ARG A 56 -6.15 0.08 15.55
N TYR A 57 -4.91 0.55 15.48
CA TYR A 57 -4.21 0.89 14.25
C TYR A 57 -2.82 0.28 14.29
N VAL A 58 -2.63 -0.81 13.57
CA VAL A 58 -1.39 -1.57 13.54
C VAL A 58 -0.95 -1.84 12.12
N PHE A 59 0.34 -1.97 11.91
CA PHE A 59 0.90 -2.33 10.62
C PHE A 59 2.26 -3.01 10.76
N GLU A 60 2.68 -3.68 9.71
CA GLU A 60 4.03 -4.22 9.59
C GLU A 60 4.50 -4.14 8.14
N TYR A 61 5.79 -3.90 7.95
CA TYR A 61 6.43 -3.86 6.65
C TYR A 61 7.61 -4.84 6.58
N TRP A 62 8.04 -5.18 5.35
CA TRP A 62 9.05 -6.20 5.07
C TRP A 62 8.72 -7.57 5.67
N THR A 63 7.48 -7.98 5.51
CA THR A 63 6.99 -9.24 6.08
C THR A 63 7.10 -10.42 5.12
N TRP A 64 7.12 -10.18 3.82
CA TRP A 64 7.10 -11.21 2.79
C TRP A 64 8.24 -12.25 2.89
N PRO A 65 9.49 -11.92 3.33
CA PRO A 65 10.53 -12.93 3.44
C PRO A 65 10.30 -13.97 4.54
N GLN A 66 9.44 -13.66 5.52
CA GLN A 66 9.13 -14.53 6.66
C GLN A 66 7.68 -15.05 6.64
N THR A 67 6.85 -14.56 5.74
CA THR A 67 5.43 -14.90 5.64
C THR A 67 5.14 -15.54 4.28
N PRO A 68 5.09 -16.88 4.19
CA PRO A 68 4.92 -17.59 2.92
C PRO A 68 3.70 -17.16 2.11
N GLN A 69 2.64 -16.70 2.79
CA GLN A 69 1.44 -16.19 2.14
C GLN A 69 1.73 -14.92 1.34
N PHE A 70 2.48 -13.99 1.91
CA PHE A 70 2.86 -12.76 1.21
C PHE A 70 3.86 -13.03 0.09
N GLU A 71 4.84 -13.92 0.31
CA GLU A 71 5.73 -14.35 -0.75
C GLU A 71 4.95 -14.89 -1.96
N GLN A 72 3.96 -15.76 -1.71
CA GLN A 72 3.12 -16.30 -2.77
C GLN A 72 2.28 -15.21 -3.47
N VAL A 73 1.70 -14.27 -2.72
CA VAL A 73 0.93 -13.17 -3.30
C VAL A 73 1.82 -12.31 -4.19
N ILE A 74 2.99 -11.91 -3.71
CA ILE A 74 3.92 -11.05 -4.43
C ILE A 74 4.44 -11.74 -5.70
N MET A 75 4.88 -12.99 -5.58
CA MET A 75 5.58 -13.67 -6.66
C MET A 75 4.65 -14.31 -7.71
N ASN A 76 3.41 -14.68 -7.33
CA ASN A 76 2.55 -15.48 -8.18
C ASN A 76 1.20 -14.83 -8.51
N SER A 77 0.84 -13.72 -7.87
CA SER A 77 -0.37 -12.97 -8.24
C SER A 77 -0.10 -12.03 -9.42
N PRO A 78 -1.12 -11.44 -10.03
CA PRO A 78 -0.94 -10.50 -11.13
C PRO A 78 -0.38 -9.13 -10.70
N VAL A 79 -0.04 -8.90 -9.44
CA VAL A 79 0.41 -7.59 -8.92
C VAL A 79 1.63 -7.05 -9.67
N GLY A 80 2.65 -7.88 -9.88
CA GLY A 80 3.85 -7.48 -10.60
C GLY A 80 3.58 -7.14 -12.08
N GLU A 81 2.74 -7.93 -12.75
CA GLU A 81 2.31 -7.67 -14.13
C GLU A 81 1.49 -6.37 -14.23
N ILE A 82 0.60 -6.13 -13.26
CA ILE A 82 -0.19 -4.90 -13.17
C ILE A 82 0.73 -3.69 -13.04
N ALA A 83 1.66 -3.71 -12.10
CA ALA A 83 2.62 -2.63 -11.89
C ALA A 83 3.47 -2.38 -13.14
N GLY A 84 4.05 -3.42 -13.72
CA GLY A 84 4.86 -3.32 -14.94
C GLY A 84 4.07 -2.72 -16.11
N THR A 85 2.82 -3.17 -16.30
CA THR A 85 1.93 -2.67 -17.35
C THR A 85 1.63 -1.18 -17.17
N LEU A 86 1.23 -0.76 -15.96
CA LEU A 86 0.93 0.65 -15.66
C LEU A 86 2.14 1.55 -15.81
N MET A 87 3.31 1.10 -15.37
CA MET A 87 4.58 1.83 -15.49
C MET A 87 5.18 1.79 -16.89
N ARG A 88 4.62 0.99 -17.82
CA ARG A 88 5.22 0.69 -19.14
C ARG A 88 6.66 0.17 -19.01
N ALA A 89 6.92 -0.62 -17.99
CA ALA A 89 8.22 -1.17 -17.66
C ALA A 89 8.31 -2.65 -18.07
N ASN A 90 9.46 -3.03 -18.64
CA ASN A 90 9.74 -4.42 -18.96
C ASN A 90 10.11 -5.27 -17.73
N HIS A 91 10.58 -4.61 -16.68
CA HIS A 91 10.97 -5.24 -15.43
C HIS A 91 10.52 -4.38 -14.25
N VAL A 92 10.08 -5.02 -13.20
CA VAL A 92 9.75 -4.39 -11.92
C VAL A 92 10.49 -5.14 -10.81
N HIS A 93 10.96 -4.39 -9.82
CA HIS A 93 11.59 -4.95 -8.65
C HIS A 93 10.69 -4.74 -7.45
N MET A 94 10.51 -5.78 -6.65
CA MET A 94 9.84 -5.67 -5.37
C MET A 94 10.74 -4.89 -4.39
N VAL A 95 10.26 -3.78 -3.87
CA VAL A 95 10.97 -2.98 -2.86
C VAL A 95 10.60 -3.49 -1.48
N MET A 96 9.33 -3.43 -1.12
CA MET A 96 8.81 -3.94 0.15
C MET A 96 7.31 -4.19 0.06
N ASP A 97 6.82 -5.01 0.97
CA ASP A 97 5.41 -5.11 1.31
C ASP A 97 5.13 -4.33 2.59
N ASN A 98 3.89 -3.91 2.71
CA ASN A 98 3.34 -3.33 3.91
C ASN A 98 1.87 -3.77 4.03
N TRP A 99 1.48 -4.21 5.21
CA TRP A 99 0.08 -4.38 5.52
C TRP A 99 -0.30 -3.51 6.72
N PHE A 100 -1.51 -3.04 6.75
CA PHE A 100 -2.04 -2.31 7.89
C PHE A 100 -3.49 -2.68 8.15
N MET A 101 -3.85 -2.65 9.42
CA MET A 101 -5.20 -2.86 9.91
C MET A 101 -5.64 -1.64 10.70
N ARG A 102 -6.74 -1.07 10.28
CA ARG A 102 -7.45 0.00 11.00
C ARG A 102 -8.82 -0.49 11.40
N GLU A 103 -9.07 -0.60 12.69
CA GLU A 103 -10.40 -0.95 13.19
C GLU A 103 -11.34 0.26 13.11
N ALA A 104 -12.64 -0.01 13.02
CA ALA A 104 -13.66 1.02 13.00
C ALA A 104 -13.53 1.94 14.24
N GLY A 105 -13.50 3.26 14.01
CA GLY A 105 -13.31 4.25 15.06
C GLY A 105 -11.85 4.67 15.33
N ALA A 106 -10.87 4.04 14.69
CA ALA A 106 -9.49 4.55 14.73
C ALA A 106 -9.41 5.88 14.00
N ARG A 107 -8.96 6.93 14.71
CA ARG A 107 -9.00 8.32 14.23
C ARG A 107 -7.73 8.78 13.53
N ASN A 108 -6.65 8.02 13.63
CA ASN A 108 -5.37 8.39 13.03
C ASN A 108 -5.42 8.14 11.53
N GLY A 109 -5.18 9.18 10.75
CA GLY A 109 -4.97 9.11 9.30
C GLY A 109 -3.48 9.20 8.98
N ALA A 110 -3.10 8.73 7.79
CA ALA A 110 -1.80 9.03 7.23
C ALA A 110 -1.76 10.52 6.82
N PRO A 111 -0.67 11.25 7.11
CA PRO A 111 -0.49 12.59 6.59
C PRO A 111 -0.36 12.57 5.06
N TRP A 112 -0.57 13.72 4.40
CA TRP A 112 -0.22 13.86 3.00
C TRP A 112 1.28 13.62 2.80
N HIS A 113 1.63 12.68 1.95
CA HIS A 113 3.00 12.31 1.66
C HIS A 113 3.11 11.73 0.25
N HIS A 114 4.33 11.53 -0.19
CA HIS A 114 4.68 10.66 -1.27
C HIS A 114 5.77 9.69 -0.78
N ASP A 115 5.80 8.50 -1.35
CA ASP A 115 6.61 7.43 -0.76
C ASP A 115 8.09 7.52 -1.13
N GLU A 116 8.43 8.13 -2.26
CA GLU A 116 9.81 8.21 -2.75
C GLU A 116 10.82 8.73 -1.70
N PRO A 117 10.53 9.79 -0.89
CA PRO A 117 11.47 10.30 0.08
C PRO A 117 11.78 9.39 1.27
N TYR A 118 11.02 8.30 1.44
CA TYR A 118 11.33 7.30 2.47
C TYR A 118 12.40 6.30 2.04
N PHE A 119 12.81 6.33 0.78
CA PHE A 119 13.73 5.36 0.20
C PHE A 119 15.00 6.05 -0.31
N ASP A 120 16.14 5.35 -0.18
CA ASP A 120 17.43 5.79 -0.68
C ASP A 120 17.75 5.09 -2.01
N PHE A 121 16.89 5.32 -3.02
CA PHE A 121 17.15 4.89 -4.40
C PHE A 121 16.50 5.87 -5.39
N GLU A 122 17.00 5.86 -6.62
CA GLU A 122 16.43 6.61 -7.73
C GLU A 122 15.61 5.70 -8.65
N GLY A 123 14.54 6.24 -9.21
CA GLY A 123 13.71 5.53 -10.17
C GLY A 123 12.23 5.83 -10.03
N THR A 124 11.41 5.10 -10.80
CA THR A 124 9.95 5.21 -10.70
C THR A 124 9.43 4.21 -9.67
N LEU A 125 8.68 4.69 -8.71
CA LEU A 125 8.02 3.89 -7.70
C LEU A 125 6.53 3.73 -8.03
N CYS A 126 6.02 2.51 -7.91
CA CYS A 126 4.59 2.21 -8.02
C CYS A 126 4.11 1.52 -6.76
N ILE A 127 3.10 2.07 -6.11
CA ILE A 127 2.46 1.46 -4.95
C ILE A 127 1.16 0.79 -5.41
N VAL A 128 0.99 -0.46 -5.04
CA VAL A 128 -0.24 -1.22 -5.27
C VAL A 128 -0.96 -1.40 -3.95
N TRP A 129 -2.02 -0.63 -3.74
CA TRP A 129 -2.86 -0.73 -2.55
C TRP A 129 -4.03 -1.70 -2.81
N ILE A 130 -4.16 -2.73 -1.99
CA ILE A 130 -5.15 -3.79 -2.14
C ILE A 130 -6.00 -3.86 -0.86
N PRO A 131 -7.23 -3.33 -0.86
CA PRO A 131 -8.15 -3.53 0.26
C PRO A 131 -8.58 -5.00 0.32
N LEU A 132 -8.44 -5.63 1.47
CA LEU A 132 -8.86 -7.03 1.69
C LEU A 132 -10.33 -7.12 2.03
N GLU A 133 -10.91 -6.03 2.54
CA GLU A 133 -12.32 -5.87 2.85
C GLU A 133 -12.92 -4.70 2.06
N ARG A 134 -14.24 -4.65 2.02
CA ARG A 134 -14.93 -3.52 1.40
C ARG A 134 -14.73 -2.28 2.26
N ALA A 135 -13.96 -1.33 1.75
CA ALA A 135 -13.80 -0.02 2.37
C ALA A 135 -14.88 0.95 1.85
N PRO A 136 -15.56 1.72 2.73
CA PRO A 136 -16.37 2.85 2.31
C PRO A 136 -15.50 3.94 1.68
N VAL A 137 -16.11 4.85 0.93
CA VAL A 137 -15.37 5.88 0.18
C VAL A 137 -14.55 6.80 1.11
N GLU A 138 -15.09 7.09 2.28
CA GLU A 138 -14.46 7.91 3.31
C GLU A 138 -13.19 7.29 3.93
N ASP A 139 -13.05 5.98 3.86
CA ASP A 139 -11.86 5.24 4.32
C ASP A 139 -10.87 4.92 3.17
N GLY A 140 -11.22 5.34 1.96
CA GLY A 140 -10.37 5.17 0.79
C GLY A 140 -9.18 6.12 0.77
N LEU A 141 -8.20 5.80 -0.07
CA LEU A 141 -7.06 6.68 -0.30
C LEU A 141 -7.49 7.91 -1.11
N THR A 142 -6.94 9.06 -0.74
CA THR A 142 -7.12 10.33 -1.46
C THR A 142 -5.82 10.74 -2.12
N PHE A 143 -5.89 11.18 -3.39
CA PHE A 143 -4.72 11.54 -4.18
C PHE A 143 -4.87 12.94 -4.76
N ILE A 144 -3.74 13.62 -4.96
CA ILE A 144 -3.69 14.87 -5.74
C ILE A 144 -3.33 14.50 -7.17
N ARG A 145 -4.27 14.70 -8.08
CA ARG A 145 -4.13 14.34 -9.48
C ARG A 145 -2.91 15.02 -10.11
N GLY A 146 -2.04 14.22 -10.73
CA GLY A 146 -0.86 14.70 -11.43
C GLY A 146 0.30 15.13 -10.53
N SER A 147 0.22 14.93 -9.19
CA SER A 147 1.26 15.33 -8.25
C SER A 147 2.61 14.64 -8.51
N HIS A 148 2.61 13.43 -9.03
CA HIS A 148 3.81 12.68 -9.41
C HIS A 148 4.68 13.39 -10.48
N ARG A 149 4.14 14.40 -11.16
CA ARG A 149 4.84 15.18 -12.20
C ARG A 149 5.33 16.55 -11.73
N TRP A 150 5.22 16.85 -10.44
CA TRP A 150 5.65 18.16 -9.94
C TRP A 150 7.19 18.32 -9.93
N GLY A 151 7.94 17.23 -10.03
CA GLY A 151 9.40 17.27 -10.08
C GLY A 151 10.04 17.76 -8.79
N GLN A 152 9.34 17.65 -7.66
CA GLN A 152 9.80 18.07 -6.34
C GLN A 152 9.62 16.93 -5.35
N LEU A 153 10.65 16.71 -4.53
CA LEU A 153 10.59 15.84 -3.37
C LEU A 153 10.30 16.69 -2.14
N TYR A 154 9.27 16.32 -1.42
CA TYR A 154 8.91 16.95 -0.14
C TYR A 154 9.49 16.14 1.00
N VAL A 155 9.78 16.80 2.12
CA VAL A 155 10.24 16.10 3.32
C VAL A 155 9.20 15.07 3.74
N ALA A 156 9.67 13.83 3.94
CA ALA A 156 8.82 12.75 4.42
C ALA A 156 8.30 13.07 5.82
N PRO A 157 6.98 13.13 6.04
CA PRO A 157 6.44 13.37 7.37
C PRO A 157 6.65 12.14 8.26
N GLU A 158 6.83 12.38 9.54
CA GLU A 158 6.76 11.31 10.53
C GLU A 158 5.28 10.92 10.76
N PHE A 159 4.99 9.63 10.73
CA PHE A 159 3.68 9.09 11.10
C PHE A 159 3.56 9.03 12.62
N SER A 160 3.49 10.19 13.27
CA SER A 160 3.33 10.31 14.73
C SER A 160 1.95 10.89 15.07
N GLU A 161 1.49 10.64 16.30
CA GLU A 161 0.19 11.11 16.79
C GLU A 161 0.01 12.65 16.78
N ASN A 162 1.08 13.40 16.56
CA ASN A 162 1.12 14.85 16.71
C ASN A 162 1.19 15.63 15.39
N VAL A 163 1.06 14.99 14.23
CA VAL A 163 1.01 15.72 12.96
C VAL A 163 -0.33 16.45 12.86
N ARG A 164 -0.31 17.75 13.18
CA ARG A 164 -1.41 18.69 12.88
C ARG A 164 -1.12 19.33 11.52
N PHE A 165 -2.07 19.23 10.62
CA PHE A 165 -2.09 19.95 9.35
C PHE A 165 -2.71 21.33 9.57
#